data_3dedeae29a68218d0d08ae1d291faf40
#
_entry.id   3dedeae29a68218d0d08ae1d291faf40
#
_cell.length_a   1.000
_cell.length_b   1.000
_cell.length_c   1.000
_cell.angle_alpha   90.00
_cell.angle_beta   90.00
_cell.angle_gamma   90.00
#
_symmetry.space_group_name_H-M   'P 1'
#
loop_
_entity.id
_entity.type
_entity.pdbx_description
1 polymer ?
#
loop_
_entity_poly.entity_id
_entity_poly.type
_entity_poly.pdbx_seq_one_letter_code
_entity_poly.pdbx_strand_id
1 'polypeptide(L)'
;PISLHFYANEWSHNRYLPAKLAYARKKGIAVIVTEFGMSAASGDGGISKAYTGKWLTRLNKANVSYFCWSLSNKNESCSLLSSKTKKTSRWKTTELSAAGRYIRAKYRARKKALGSRA
;
A
#
# COMPACT_ATOMS: atom_id res chain seq x y z
N PRO A 1 16.77 12.17 1.76
CA PRO A 1 15.70 11.18 1.53
C PRO A 1 14.73 11.66 0.45
N ILE A 2 14.09 10.70 -0.21
CA ILE A 2 13.06 10.96 -1.21
C ILE A 2 11.77 10.24 -0.82
N SER A 3 10.63 10.79 -1.24
CA SER A 3 9.35 10.11 -1.14
C SER A 3 9.02 9.44 -2.47
N LEU A 4 8.41 8.27 -2.40
CA LEU A 4 7.93 7.52 -3.55
C LEU A 4 6.44 7.30 -3.39
N HIS A 5 5.67 7.50 -4.47
CA HIS A 5 4.26 7.15 -4.53
C HIS A 5 4.05 6.11 -5.63
N PHE A 6 3.24 5.09 -5.37
CA PHE A 6 2.84 4.15 -6.41
C PHE A 6 1.40 3.72 -6.25
N TYR A 7 0.79 3.31 -7.36
CA TYR A 7 -0.53 2.69 -7.36
C TYR A 7 -0.41 1.35 -8.09
N ALA A 8 -0.76 0.27 -7.40
CA ALA A 8 -0.45 -1.08 -7.84
C ALA A 8 -1.23 -1.54 -9.07
N ASN A 9 -2.35 -0.87 -9.39
CA ASN A 9 -3.10 -1.15 -10.62
C ASN A 9 -2.80 -0.12 -11.72
N GLU A 10 -1.65 0.53 -11.64
CA GLU A 10 -1.19 1.49 -12.64
C GLU A 10 0.00 0.89 -13.38
N TRP A 11 -0.16 0.62 -14.69
CA TRP A 11 0.87 -0.07 -15.47
C TRP A 11 2.21 0.66 -15.46
N SER A 12 2.22 1.98 -15.63
CA SER A 12 3.45 2.76 -15.67
C SER A 12 4.21 2.74 -14.35
N HIS A 13 3.49 2.71 -13.22
CA HIS A 13 4.12 2.60 -11.91
C HIS A 13 4.82 1.25 -11.76
N ASN A 14 4.15 0.17 -12.12
CA ASN A 14 4.71 -1.17 -12.02
C ASN A 14 5.89 -1.36 -12.98
N ARG A 15 5.88 -0.66 -14.11
CA ARG A 15 6.92 -0.76 -15.14
C ARG A 15 8.18 0.04 -14.79
N TYR A 16 8.04 1.24 -14.27
CA TYR A 16 9.15 2.17 -14.14
C TYR A 16 9.65 2.42 -12.72
N LEU A 17 8.78 2.41 -11.71
CA LEU A 17 9.17 2.79 -10.35
C LEU A 17 10.10 1.79 -9.64
N PRO A 18 10.03 0.46 -9.88
CA PRO A 18 10.96 -0.46 -9.24
C PRO A 18 12.43 -0.14 -9.54
N ALA A 19 12.74 0.28 -10.77
CA ALA A 19 14.10 0.66 -11.14
C ALA A 19 14.56 1.92 -10.42
N LYS A 20 13.65 2.88 -10.22
CA LYS A 20 13.94 4.12 -9.47
C LYS A 20 14.24 3.82 -8.00
N LEU A 21 13.48 2.92 -7.39
CA LEU A 21 13.73 2.48 -6.02
C LEU A 21 15.11 1.80 -5.91
N ALA A 22 15.42 0.89 -6.83
CA ALA A 22 16.69 0.19 -6.85
C ALA A 22 17.86 1.17 -7.04
N TYR A 23 17.70 2.17 -7.91
CA TYR A 23 18.71 3.20 -8.12
C TYR A 23 18.97 4.02 -6.87
N ALA A 24 17.91 4.49 -6.21
CA ALA A 24 18.03 5.26 -4.97
C ALA A 24 18.79 4.46 -3.90
N ARG A 25 18.45 3.19 -3.74
CA ARG A 25 19.12 2.31 -2.77
C ARG A 25 20.60 2.10 -3.11
N LYS A 26 20.91 1.90 -4.39
CA LYS A 26 22.28 1.76 -4.85
C LYS A 26 23.11 3.01 -4.52
N LYS A 27 22.51 4.18 -4.57
CA LYS A 27 23.15 5.46 -4.27
C LYS A 27 23.15 5.82 -2.78
N GLY A 28 22.61 4.97 -1.93
CA GLY A 28 22.51 5.24 -0.50
C GLY A 28 21.49 6.32 -0.14
N ILE A 29 20.53 6.58 -1.02
CA ILE A 29 19.47 7.56 -0.79
C ILE A 29 18.33 6.89 -0.04
N ALA A 30 17.98 7.41 1.13
CA ALA A 30 16.85 6.91 1.90
C ALA A 30 15.54 7.18 1.18
N VAL A 31 14.66 6.18 1.15
CA VAL A 31 13.35 6.23 0.50
C VAL A 31 12.26 5.96 1.52
N ILE A 32 11.18 6.70 1.43
CA ILE A 32 9.95 6.43 2.16
C ILE A 32 8.77 6.46 1.17
N VAL A 33 7.89 5.48 1.24
CA VAL A 33 6.66 5.49 0.44
C VAL A 33 5.60 6.24 1.24
N THR A 34 5.49 7.52 0.98
CA THR A 34 4.55 8.37 1.71
C THR A 34 3.11 8.20 1.25
N GLU A 35 2.91 7.54 0.12
CA GLU A 35 1.58 7.23 -0.39
C GLU A 35 1.65 6.04 -1.34
N PHE A 36 0.75 5.07 -1.14
CA PHE A 36 0.50 4.04 -2.15
C PHE A 36 -0.97 3.60 -2.09
N GLY A 37 -1.46 3.07 -3.20
CA GLY A 37 -2.79 2.50 -3.27
C GLY A 37 -2.80 1.22 -4.09
N MET A 38 -3.87 0.44 -3.95
CA MET A 38 -4.05 -0.81 -4.68
C MET A 38 -4.68 -0.60 -6.07
N SER A 39 -5.22 0.59 -6.31
CA SER A 39 -5.98 0.94 -7.52
C SER A 39 -5.07 1.52 -8.62
N ALA A 40 -5.70 2.03 -9.68
CA ALA A 40 -5.04 2.92 -10.61
C ALA A 40 -4.72 4.26 -9.95
N ALA A 41 -3.88 5.08 -10.57
CA ALA A 41 -3.43 6.35 -10.02
C ALA A 41 -4.56 7.34 -9.75
N SER A 42 -5.70 7.18 -10.41
CA SER A 42 -6.91 7.98 -10.16
C SER A 42 -7.51 7.75 -8.77
N GLY A 43 -7.14 6.67 -8.09
CA GLY A 43 -7.77 6.22 -6.86
C GLY A 43 -8.90 5.23 -7.09
N ASP A 44 -9.26 4.97 -8.32
CA ASP A 44 -10.34 4.07 -8.72
C ASP A 44 -9.85 3.09 -9.80
N GLY A 45 -10.76 2.42 -10.50
CA GLY A 45 -10.42 1.51 -11.59
C GLY A 45 -10.09 0.08 -11.16
N GLY A 46 -10.53 -0.32 -9.97
CA GLY A 46 -10.29 -1.66 -9.44
C GLY A 46 -8.95 -1.77 -8.71
N ILE A 47 -8.72 -2.92 -8.07
CA ILE A 47 -7.51 -3.15 -7.29
C ILE A 47 -6.72 -4.31 -7.86
N SER A 48 -5.40 -4.29 -7.65
CA SER A 48 -4.51 -5.40 -7.97
C SER A 48 -3.88 -5.96 -6.71
N LYS A 49 -4.35 -7.12 -6.26
CA LYS A 49 -3.75 -7.83 -5.13
C LYS A 49 -2.36 -8.36 -5.51
N ALA A 50 -2.21 -8.87 -6.73
CA ALA A 50 -0.96 -9.45 -7.20
C ALA A 50 0.17 -8.43 -7.21
N TYR A 51 -0.04 -7.27 -7.83
CA TYR A 51 0.99 -6.23 -7.86
C TYR A 51 1.21 -5.57 -6.50
N THR A 52 0.16 -5.38 -5.71
CA THR A 52 0.32 -4.89 -4.33
C THR A 52 1.21 -5.83 -3.53
N GLY A 53 0.99 -7.13 -3.61
CA GLY A 53 1.82 -8.11 -2.91
C GLY A 53 3.28 -8.05 -3.34
N LYS A 54 3.54 -7.93 -4.65
CA LYS A 54 4.91 -7.78 -5.18
C LYS A 54 5.58 -6.51 -4.64
N TRP A 55 4.87 -5.39 -4.62
CA TRP A 55 5.37 -4.14 -4.08
C TRP A 55 5.72 -4.25 -2.60
N LEU A 56 4.80 -4.75 -1.79
CA LEU A 56 5.02 -4.85 -0.34
C LEU A 56 6.17 -5.81 -0.01
N THR A 57 6.32 -6.91 -0.74
CA THR A 57 7.47 -7.81 -0.59
C THR A 57 8.77 -7.08 -0.89
N ARG A 58 8.82 -6.31 -1.97
CA ARG A 58 9.98 -5.52 -2.36
C ARG A 58 10.35 -4.48 -1.28
N LEU A 59 9.34 -3.75 -0.80
CA LEU A 59 9.54 -2.72 0.23
C LEU A 59 9.97 -3.32 1.56
N ASN A 60 9.38 -4.44 1.95
CA ASN A 60 9.76 -5.14 3.18
C ASN A 60 11.21 -5.62 3.12
N LYS A 61 11.65 -6.19 2.00
CA LYS A 61 13.05 -6.61 1.81
C LYS A 61 14.01 -5.42 1.86
N ALA A 62 13.58 -4.28 1.35
CA ALA A 62 14.38 -3.06 1.33
C ALA A 62 14.32 -2.29 2.66
N ASN A 63 13.51 -2.74 3.60
CA ASN A 63 13.25 -2.06 4.87
C ASN A 63 12.77 -0.62 4.66
N VAL A 64 11.89 -0.42 3.69
CA VAL A 64 11.30 0.89 3.35
C VAL A 64 9.93 0.99 3.98
N SER A 65 9.68 2.06 4.71
CA SER A 65 8.37 2.34 5.31
C SER A 65 7.37 2.79 4.25
N TYR A 66 6.09 2.45 4.44
CA TYR A 66 5.04 2.77 3.49
C TYR A 66 3.72 3.09 4.17
N PHE A 67 2.95 4.01 3.55
CA PHE A 67 1.66 4.49 4.04
C PHE A 67 0.62 4.36 2.96
N CYS A 68 -0.48 3.68 3.27
CA CYS A 68 -1.53 3.43 2.28
C CYS A 68 -2.50 4.60 2.13
N TRP A 69 -2.84 4.94 0.94
CA TRP A 69 -3.91 5.87 0.59
C TRP A 69 -5.18 5.08 0.26
N SER A 70 -6.32 5.23 0.98
CA SER A 70 -6.40 6.03 2.19
C SER A 70 -7.47 5.47 3.11
N LEU A 71 -7.36 5.78 4.38
CA LEU A 71 -8.37 5.42 5.39
C LEU A 71 -9.58 6.35 5.21
N SER A 72 -10.44 5.99 4.26
CA SER A 72 -11.58 6.77 3.80
C SER A 72 -12.71 5.83 3.44
N ASN A 73 -13.95 6.36 3.49
CA ASN A 73 -15.13 5.68 3.00
C ASN A 73 -15.64 6.27 1.67
N LYS A 74 -14.82 7.05 0.98
CA LYS A 74 -15.14 7.52 -0.36
C LYS A 74 -15.41 6.33 -1.28
N ASN A 75 -16.43 6.44 -2.14
CA ASN A 75 -16.78 5.36 -3.05
C ASN A 75 -15.80 5.28 -4.22
N GLU A 76 -14.61 4.75 -3.94
CA GLU A 76 -13.56 4.50 -4.94
C GLU A 76 -12.72 3.31 -4.50
N SER A 77 -12.03 2.68 -5.44
CA SER A 77 -11.34 1.40 -5.23
C SER A 77 -10.23 1.45 -4.17
N CYS A 78 -9.52 2.57 -4.05
CA CYS A 78 -8.41 2.71 -3.09
C CYS A 78 -8.86 2.91 -1.65
N SER A 79 -10.13 3.27 -1.41
CA SER A 79 -10.64 3.46 -0.05
C SER A 79 -10.54 2.18 0.77
N LEU A 80 -10.08 2.29 2.00
CA LEU A 80 -9.91 1.12 2.88
C LEU A 80 -11.18 0.75 3.63
N LEU A 81 -12.14 1.68 3.73
CA LEU A 81 -13.45 1.42 4.34
C LEU A 81 -14.50 1.23 3.25
N SER A 82 -15.52 0.42 3.56
CA SER A 82 -16.70 0.34 2.72
C SER A 82 -17.36 1.72 2.63
N SER A 83 -17.88 2.07 1.47
CA SER A 83 -18.56 3.37 1.28
C SER A 83 -19.78 3.56 2.18
N LYS A 84 -20.31 2.47 2.75
CA LYS A 84 -21.45 2.48 3.68
C LYS A 84 -21.01 2.66 5.13
N THR A 85 -19.73 2.55 5.42
CA THR A 85 -19.20 2.64 6.77
C THR A 85 -19.10 4.08 7.21
N LYS A 86 -19.66 4.40 8.38
CA LYS A 86 -19.63 5.74 8.96
C LYS A 86 -18.89 5.82 10.29
N LYS A 87 -18.48 4.68 10.83
CA LYS A 87 -17.70 4.61 12.07
C LYS A 87 -16.30 5.15 11.86
N THR A 88 -15.73 5.72 12.91
CA THR A 88 -14.40 6.31 12.89
C THR A 88 -13.34 5.42 13.55
N SER A 89 -13.75 4.26 14.09
CA SER A 89 -12.82 3.32 14.74
C SER A 89 -13.45 1.94 14.89
N ARG A 90 -12.64 0.96 15.28
CA ARG A 90 -13.08 -0.42 15.62
C ARG A 90 -13.89 -1.08 14.52
N TRP A 91 -13.39 -0.99 13.29
CA TRP A 91 -14.09 -1.54 12.13
C TRP A 91 -14.04 -3.06 12.12
N LYS A 92 -15.20 -3.68 11.89
CA LYS A 92 -15.32 -5.10 11.59
C LYS A 92 -14.85 -5.36 10.16
N THR A 93 -14.52 -6.62 9.85
CA THR A 93 -14.11 -7.02 8.49
C THR A 93 -15.15 -6.61 7.44
N THR A 94 -16.44 -6.74 7.76
CA THR A 94 -17.53 -6.37 6.85
C THR A 94 -17.65 -4.86 6.60
N GLU A 95 -17.02 -4.05 7.43
CA GLU A 95 -17.01 -2.59 7.30
C GLU A 95 -15.81 -2.08 6.50
N LEU A 96 -14.88 -2.98 6.15
CA LEU A 96 -13.75 -2.67 5.29
C LEU A 96 -14.10 -2.95 3.82
N SER A 97 -13.45 -2.22 2.91
CA SER A 97 -13.47 -2.52 1.50
C SER A 97 -12.60 -3.75 1.20
N ALA A 98 -12.62 -4.22 -0.05
CA ALA A 98 -11.69 -5.27 -0.48
C ALA A 98 -10.24 -4.84 -0.28
N ALA A 99 -9.90 -3.60 -0.61
CA ALA A 99 -8.58 -3.05 -0.36
C ALA A 99 -8.25 -3.03 1.13
N GLY A 100 -9.19 -2.58 1.96
CA GLY A 100 -9.00 -2.51 3.41
C GLY A 100 -8.73 -3.87 4.04
N ARG A 101 -9.46 -4.89 3.62
CA ARG A 101 -9.24 -6.26 4.12
C ARG A 101 -7.84 -6.77 3.76
N TYR A 102 -7.41 -6.54 2.52
CA TYR A 102 -6.10 -6.97 2.05
C TYR A 102 -4.97 -6.23 2.79
N ILE A 103 -5.05 -4.91 2.85
CA ILE A 103 -4.01 -4.08 3.49
C ILE A 103 -3.91 -4.36 4.98
N ARG A 104 -5.05 -4.50 5.69
CA ARG A 104 -5.02 -4.85 7.12
C ARG A 104 -4.31 -6.17 7.36
N ALA A 105 -4.60 -7.18 6.53
CA ALA A 105 -3.95 -8.49 6.65
C ALA A 105 -2.43 -8.37 6.43
N LYS A 106 -2.00 -7.60 5.44
CA LYS A 106 -0.57 -7.37 5.15
C LYS A 106 0.12 -6.63 6.28
N TYR A 107 -0.50 -5.60 6.83
CA TYR A 107 0.06 -4.84 7.95
C TYR A 107 0.19 -5.71 9.22
N ARG A 108 -0.81 -6.52 9.51
CA ARG A 108 -0.77 -7.46 10.64
C ARG A 108 0.33 -8.49 10.46
N ALA A 109 0.49 -9.05 9.28
CA ALA A 109 1.56 -10.00 8.98
C ALA A 109 2.94 -9.34 9.13
N ARG A 110 3.09 -8.12 8.65
CA ARG A 110 4.36 -7.37 8.78
C ARG A 110 4.68 -7.04 10.24
N LYS A 111 3.69 -6.59 11.00
CA LYS A 111 3.85 -6.33 12.44
C LYS A 111 4.31 -7.58 13.18
N LYS A 112 3.70 -8.72 12.88
CA LYS A 112 4.08 -10.01 13.50
C LYS A 112 5.52 -10.38 13.13
N ALA A 113 5.90 -10.24 11.86
CA ALA A 113 7.25 -10.54 11.40
C ALA A 113 8.30 -9.65 12.08
N LEU A 114 8.01 -8.35 12.24
CA LEU A 114 8.89 -7.41 12.93
C LEU A 114 8.96 -7.70 14.43
N GLY A 115 7.85 -8.04 15.06
CA GLY A 115 7.80 -8.38 16.48
C GLY A 115 8.64 -9.60 16.81
N SER A 116 8.69 -10.61 15.92
CA SER A 116 9.50 -11.82 16.11
C SER A 116 11.00 -11.57 15.97
N ARG A 117 11.43 -10.38 15.51
CA ARG A 117 12.82 -9.96 15.32
C ARG A 117 13.34 -9.09 16.47
N ALA A 118 12.46 -8.74 17.38
CA ALA A 118 12.80 -7.87 18.52
C ALA A 118 13.56 -8.65 19.61
#